data_9c90f05efc7c4eb1a60e388e0ab553a7
#
_entry.id   9c90f05efc7c4eb1a60e388e0ab553a7
#
_cell.length_a   1.000
_cell.length_b   1.000
_cell.length_c   1.000
_cell.angle_alpha   90.00
_cell.angle_beta   90.00
_cell.angle_gamma   90.00
#
_symmetry.space_group_name_H-M   'P 1'
#
loop_
_entity.id
_entity.type
_entity.pdbx_description
1 polymer ?
#
loop_
_entity_poly.entity_id
_entity_poly.type
_entity_poly.pdbx_seq_one_letter_code
_entity_poly.pdbx_strand_id
1 'polypeptide(L)'
;MFVQTENTPNPNSLKFLPGKIVSEHNSFEVTDKEQTNNELVRNLLSVNGVEGIFLGKDFISVNKVNDKSWDEIKHIVISLINDFYADGKEFVIDENIKEEDLDLSEIESKIVKILEEKIRPAVAKDGGDIKFKEFKDGVVKVQLQGSCSGCPSSTMTLKQGVQNLLCHYLPEVKEVIAV
;
A
#
# COMPACT_ATOMS: atom_id res chain seq x y z
N MET A 1 -7.56 13.55 19.39
CA MET A 1 -6.77 13.17 18.19
C MET A 1 -7.61 13.40 16.95
N PHE A 2 -7.01 14.00 15.94
CA PHE A 2 -7.69 14.29 14.67
C PHE A 2 -7.19 13.34 13.58
N VAL A 3 -8.07 12.51 13.06
CA VAL A 3 -7.79 11.74 11.86
C VAL A 3 -8.11 12.61 10.64
N GLN A 4 -7.08 12.94 9.89
CA GLN A 4 -7.22 13.67 8.62
C GLN A 4 -7.44 12.68 7.47
N THR A 5 -8.04 13.17 6.39
CA THR A 5 -8.25 12.36 5.18
C THR A 5 -7.69 13.07 3.97
N GLU A 6 -7.08 12.31 3.08
CA GLU A 6 -6.57 12.77 1.78
C GLU A 6 -7.13 11.92 0.66
N ASN A 7 -7.54 12.59 -0.41
CA ASN A 7 -7.95 11.90 -1.62
C ASN A 7 -6.76 11.22 -2.29
N THR A 8 -7.03 10.11 -2.95
CA THR A 8 -6.05 9.40 -3.78
C THR A 8 -6.47 9.46 -5.25
N PRO A 9 -5.57 9.14 -6.20
CA PRO A 9 -5.94 9.03 -7.61
C PRO A 9 -6.99 7.94 -7.89
N ASN A 10 -7.15 7.00 -6.99
CA ASN A 10 -8.18 5.97 -7.07
C ASN A 10 -9.44 6.45 -6.30
N PRO A 11 -10.58 6.67 -6.97
CA PRO A 11 -11.81 7.14 -6.33
C PRO A 11 -12.39 6.15 -5.31
N ASN A 12 -12.00 4.89 -5.37
CA ASN A 12 -12.40 3.85 -4.43
C ASN A 12 -11.43 3.69 -3.25
N SER A 13 -10.40 4.50 -3.18
CA SER A 13 -9.42 4.49 -2.10
C SER A 13 -9.33 5.86 -1.43
N LEU A 14 -9.35 5.88 -0.11
CA LEU A 14 -9.17 7.08 0.70
C LEU A 14 -8.08 6.86 1.72
N LYS A 15 -7.21 7.85 1.88
CA LYS A 15 -6.09 7.82 2.81
C LYS A 15 -6.48 8.50 4.12
N PHE A 16 -6.27 7.82 5.23
CA PHE A 16 -6.53 8.30 6.59
C PHE A 16 -5.21 8.49 7.32
N LEU A 17 -5.04 9.67 7.92
CA LEU A 17 -3.82 10.04 8.65
C LEU A 17 -4.14 10.23 10.13
N PRO A 18 -3.80 9.26 10.98
CA PRO A 18 -4.05 9.35 12.42
C PRO A 18 -3.10 10.30 13.17
N GLY A 19 -2.05 10.80 12.51
CA GLY A 19 -1.02 11.63 13.13
C GLY A 19 -0.01 10.85 13.98
N LYS A 20 0.03 9.54 13.79
CA LYS A 20 0.94 8.61 14.48
C LYS A 20 1.57 7.63 13.50
N ILE A 21 2.68 7.03 13.89
CA ILE A 21 3.26 5.93 13.11
C ILE A 21 2.31 4.74 13.16
N VAL A 22 1.98 4.23 11.99
CA VAL A 22 1.10 3.06 11.81
C VAL A 22 1.94 1.79 11.64
N SER A 23 2.94 1.84 10.77
CA SER A 23 3.86 0.73 10.55
C SER A 23 5.27 1.24 10.35
N GLU A 24 6.18 0.87 11.25
CA GLU A 24 7.52 1.47 11.30
C GLU A 24 8.43 1.01 10.16
N HIS A 25 8.33 -0.25 9.78
CA HIS A 25 9.32 -0.88 8.88
C HIS A 25 8.74 -1.33 7.54
N ASN A 26 7.52 -1.81 7.51
CA ASN A 26 6.92 -2.41 6.32
C ASN A 26 5.49 -1.92 6.08
N SER A 27 5.09 -1.93 4.81
CA SER A 27 3.71 -1.72 4.42
C SER A 27 2.99 -3.06 4.27
N PHE A 28 1.71 -3.09 4.63
CA PHE A 28 0.89 -4.31 4.60
C PHE A 28 -0.45 -4.04 3.93
N GLU A 29 -0.86 -4.95 3.06
CA GLU A 29 -2.22 -4.97 2.51
C GLU A 29 -2.97 -6.17 3.06
N VAL A 30 -4.16 -5.92 3.59
CA VAL A 30 -5.04 -6.94 4.17
C VAL A 30 -6.41 -6.84 3.50
N THR A 31 -6.83 -7.90 2.86
CA THR A 31 -8.13 -7.99 2.17
C THR A 31 -9.09 -8.97 2.83
N ASP A 32 -8.61 -9.75 3.78
CA ASP A 32 -9.40 -10.72 4.52
C ASP A 32 -9.09 -10.63 6.02
N LYS A 33 -10.13 -10.64 6.84
CA LYS A 33 -10.03 -10.61 8.30
C LYS A 33 -9.20 -11.75 8.89
N GLU A 34 -9.16 -12.89 8.21
CA GLU A 34 -8.40 -14.06 8.66
C GLU A 34 -6.89 -13.89 8.45
N GLN A 35 -6.46 -12.92 7.67
CA GLN A 35 -5.05 -12.61 7.43
C GLN A 35 -4.38 -11.85 8.58
N THR A 36 -5.14 -11.33 9.51
CA THR A 36 -4.61 -10.50 10.60
C THR A 36 -5.30 -10.76 11.93
N ASN A 37 -4.52 -10.63 13.00
CA ASN A 37 -5.03 -10.62 14.38
C ASN A 37 -5.25 -9.18 14.90
N ASN A 38 -4.89 -8.15 14.12
CA ASN A 38 -5.07 -6.77 14.54
C ASN A 38 -6.55 -6.42 14.62
N GLU A 39 -6.98 -5.98 15.80
CA GLU A 39 -8.38 -5.67 16.09
C GLU A 39 -8.93 -4.54 15.19
N LEU A 40 -8.15 -3.46 15.01
CA LEU A 40 -8.59 -2.33 14.18
C LEU A 40 -8.76 -2.73 12.72
N VAL A 41 -7.79 -3.46 12.15
CA VAL A 41 -7.86 -3.92 10.75
C VAL A 41 -9.07 -4.84 10.54
N ARG A 42 -9.31 -5.75 11.48
CA ARG A 42 -10.51 -6.62 11.44
C ARG A 42 -11.81 -5.83 11.52
N ASN A 43 -11.87 -4.83 12.39
CA ASN A 43 -13.03 -3.95 12.53
C ASN A 43 -13.27 -3.11 11.27
N LEU A 44 -12.20 -2.57 10.67
CA LEU A 44 -12.29 -1.82 9.42
C LEU A 44 -12.79 -2.70 8.26
N LEU A 45 -12.27 -3.92 8.14
CA LEU A 45 -12.75 -4.89 7.14
C LEU A 45 -14.18 -5.37 7.39
N SER A 46 -14.70 -5.19 8.60
CA SER A 46 -16.09 -5.50 8.95
C SER A 46 -17.07 -4.40 8.54
N VAL A 47 -16.59 -3.22 8.19
CA VAL A 47 -17.43 -2.12 7.72
C VAL A 47 -18.02 -2.50 6.36
N ASN A 48 -19.35 -2.37 6.23
CA ASN A 48 -20.03 -2.69 4.98
C ASN A 48 -19.53 -1.79 3.83
N GLY A 49 -19.00 -2.41 2.80
CA GLY A 49 -18.46 -1.73 1.63
C GLY A 49 -16.94 -1.60 1.62
N VAL A 50 -16.24 -1.92 2.70
CA VAL A 50 -14.78 -1.99 2.73
C VAL A 50 -14.30 -3.35 2.19
N GLU A 51 -13.39 -3.31 1.22
CA GLU A 51 -12.84 -4.52 0.60
C GLU A 51 -11.35 -4.74 0.85
N GLY A 52 -10.65 -3.71 1.32
CA GLY A 52 -9.22 -3.83 1.60
C GLY A 52 -8.69 -2.71 2.48
N ILE A 53 -7.68 -3.03 3.25
CA ILE A 53 -6.94 -2.10 4.12
C ILE A 53 -5.46 -2.17 3.77
N PHE A 54 -4.84 -1.02 3.58
CA PHE A 54 -3.41 -0.90 3.40
C PHE A 54 -2.81 -0.05 4.53
N LEU A 55 -1.80 -0.59 5.19
CA LEU A 55 -1.09 0.08 6.27
C LEU A 55 0.24 0.61 5.74
N GLY A 56 0.37 1.93 5.63
CA GLY A 56 1.61 2.60 5.33
C GLY A 56 2.37 2.99 6.59
N LYS A 57 3.40 3.81 6.45
CA LYS A 57 4.23 4.22 7.60
C LYS A 57 3.44 5.05 8.61
N ASP A 58 2.71 6.04 8.15
CA ASP A 58 1.99 7.03 8.96
C ASP A 58 0.55 7.26 8.47
N PHE A 59 0.04 6.33 7.69
CA PHE A 59 -1.31 6.39 7.13
C PHE A 59 -1.95 5.02 6.97
N ILE A 60 -3.28 5.03 6.84
CA ILE A 60 -4.09 3.87 6.53
C ILE A 60 -4.88 4.19 5.26
N SER A 61 -4.74 3.40 4.21
CA SER A 61 -5.61 3.48 3.03
C SER A 61 -6.73 2.45 3.15
N VAL A 62 -7.94 2.91 2.91
CA VAL A 62 -9.14 2.06 2.88
C VAL A 62 -9.64 1.98 1.46
N ASN A 63 -9.81 0.79 0.94
CA ASN A 63 -10.40 0.52 -0.36
C ASN A 63 -11.85 0.08 -0.18
N LYS A 64 -12.76 0.69 -0.93
CA LYS A 64 -14.18 0.36 -0.91
C LYS A 64 -14.65 -0.22 -2.23
N VAL A 65 -15.76 -0.93 -2.18
CA VAL A 65 -16.47 -1.38 -3.38
C VAL A 65 -17.07 -0.21 -4.16
N ASN A 66 -17.27 -0.38 -5.46
CA ASN A 66 -17.72 0.68 -6.36
C ASN A 66 -19.10 1.24 -6.02
N ASP A 67 -20.00 0.41 -5.51
CA ASP A 67 -21.42 0.75 -5.27
C ASP A 67 -21.69 1.43 -3.92
N LYS A 68 -20.63 1.71 -3.15
CA LYS A 68 -20.73 2.42 -1.86
C LYS A 68 -20.16 3.84 -1.95
N SER A 69 -20.71 4.74 -1.15
CA SER A 69 -20.27 6.12 -1.03
C SER A 69 -19.31 6.29 0.16
N TRP A 70 -18.34 7.19 0.02
CA TRP A 70 -17.48 7.59 1.12
C TRP A 70 -18.26 8.26 2.26
N ASP A 71 -19.37 8.92 1.96
CA ASP A 71 -20.24 9.53 2.98
C ASP A 71 -20.79 8.50 3.97
N GLU A 72 -21.00 7.26 3.52
CA GLU A 72 -21.46 6.15 4.36
C GLU A 72 -20.34 5.53 5.21
N ILE A 73 -19.12 5.52 4.70
CA ILE A 73 -17.97 4.76 5.25
C ILE A 73 -17.05 5.64 6.09
N LYS A 74 -16.75 6.85 5.62
CA LYS A 74 -15.72 7.73 6.16
C LYS A 74 -15.83 7.96 7.67
N HIS A 75 -17.04 8.30 8.14
CA HIS A 75 -17.26 8.59 9.55
C HIS A 75 -17.07 7.36 10.45
N ILE A 76 -17.46 6.20 9.96
CA ILE A 76 -17.28 4.94 10.69
C ILE A 76 -15.79 4.61 10.82
N VAL A 77 -15.04 4.75 9.74
CA VAL A 77 -13.61 4.51 9.73
C VAL A 77 -12.85 5.46 10.67
N ILE A 78 -13.18 6.74 10.62
CA ILE A 78 -12.58 7.75 11.52
C ILE A 78 -12.88 7.40 12.98
N SER A 79 -14.11 7.03 13.31
CA SER A 79 -14.50 6.64 14.66
C SER A 79 -13.70 5.42 15.15
N LEU A 80 -13.59 4.38 14.34
CA LEU A 80 -12.86 3.17 14.69
C LEU A 80 -11.36 3.45 14.93
N ILE A 81 -10.75 4.30 14.11
CA ILE A 81 -9.34 4.69 14.27
C ILE A 81 -9.16 5.50 15.56
N ASN A 82 -10.04 6.45 15.82
CA ASN A 82 -9.98 7.26 17.05
C ASN A 82 -10.15 6.40 18.30
N ASP A 83 -11.12 5.50 18.32
CA ASP A 83 -11.37 4.61 19.44
C ASP A 83 -10.17 3.70 19.72
N PHE A 84 -9.57 3.16 18.69
CA PHE A 84 -8.38 2.32 18.81
C PHE A 84 -7.21 3.04 19.48
N TYR A 85 -6.91 4.25 19.05
CA TYR A 85 -5.82 5.03 19.64
C TYR A 85 -6.19 5.63 21.00
N ALA A 86 -7.46 5.95 21.24
CA ALA A 86 -7.93 6.44 22.55
C ALA A 86 -7.76 5.38 23.65
N ASP A 87 -7.90 4.10 23.30
CA ASP A 87 -7.66 2.96 24.18
C ASP A 87 -6.16 2.70 24.44
N GLY A 88 -5.27 3.51 23.89
CA GLY A 88 -3.83 3.36 24.00
C GLY A 88 -3.23 2.17 23.27
N LYS A 89 -4.00 1.60 22.34
CA LYS A 89 -3.56 0.48 21.49
C LYS A 89 -2.62 0.95 20.39
N GLU A 90 -1.69 0.11 20.05
CA GLU A 90 -0.77 0.30 18.93
C GLU A 90 -0.93 -0.81 17.91
N PHE A 91 -0.55 -0.55 16.65
CA PHE A 91 -0.49 -1.60 15.66
C PHE A 91 0.68 -2.53 16.00
N VAL A 92 0.37 -3.68 16.61
CA VAL A 92 1.28 -4.79 16.71
C VAL A 92 1.11 -5.61 15.43
N ILE A 93 2.01 -5.39 14.49
CA ILE A 93 2.09 -6.23 13.31
C ILE A 93 2.97 -7.41 13.71
N ASP A 94 2.41 -8.61 13.67
CA ASP A 94 3.17 -9.83 13.92
C ASP A 94 4.39 -9.85 12.98
N GLU A 95 5.58 -9.79 13.58
CA GLU A 95 6.88 -9.87 12.88
C GLU A 95 7.08 -11.21 12.13
N ASN A 96 6.09 -12.08 12.16
CA ASN A 96 6.09 -13.37 11.46
C ASN A 96 5.84 -13.26 9.95
N ILE A 97 5.55 -12.07 9.43
CA ILE A 97 5.73 -11.83 8.00
C ILE A 97 7.24 -11.60 7.82
N LYS A 98 7.98 -12.69 7.76
CA LYS A 98 9.36 -12.67 7.28
C LYS A 98 9.33 -11.94 5.96
N GLU A 99 10.03 -10.80 5.90
CA GLU A 99 10.63 -10.42 4.62
C GLU A 99 11.27 -11.71 4.12
N GLU A 100 10.79 -12.21 3.01
CA GLU A 100 11.54 -13.24 2.33
C GLU A 100 12.91 -12.63 2.11
N ASP A 101 13.92 -13.15 2.81
CA ASP A 101 15.32 -12.89 2.50
C ASP A 101 15.53 -13.39 1.07
N LEU A 102 15.10 -12.56 0.13
CA LEU A 102 15.36 -12.80 -1.27
C LEU A 102 16.86 -12.64 -1.45
N ASP A 103 17.50 -13.74 -1.76
CA ASP A 103 18.89 -13.74 -2.19
C ASP A 103 18.96 -13.04 -3.55
N LEU A 104 18.99 -11.68 -3.50
CA LEU A 104 18.89 -10.83 -4.66
C LEU A 104 20.24 -10.80 -5.40
N SER A 105 20.23 -10.98 -6.70
CA SER A 105 21.37 -10.71 -7.56
C SER A 105 21.75 -9.22 -7.49
N GLU A 106 22.95 -8.86 -7.97
CA GLU A 106 23.43 -7.48 -7.97
C GLU A 106 22.46 -6.53 -8.70
N ILE A 107 21.89 -6.97 -9.84
CA ILE A 107 20.94 -6.16 -10.60
C ILE A 107 19.60 -6.02 -9.88
N GLU A 108 19.11 -7.07 -9.27
CA GLU A 108 17.87 -7.03 -8.48
C GLU A 108 18.00 -6.11 -7.28
N SER A 109 19.15 -6.10 -6.60
CA SER A 109 19.45 -5.16 -5.52
C SER A 109 19.43 -3.70 -5.98
N LYS A 110 19.95 -3.42 -7.17
CA LYS A 110 19.87 -2.08 -7.78
C LYS A 110 18.45 -1.68 -8.13
N ILE A 111 17.65 -2.61 -8.65
CA ILE A 111 16.22 -2.37 -8.94
C ILE A 111 15.47 -2.02 -7.66
N VAL A 112 15.63 -2.81 -6.61
CA VAL A 112 14.99 -2.58 -5.31
C VAL A 112 15.39 -1.20 -4.75
N LYS A 113 16.66 -0.85 -4.80
CA LYS A 113 17.16 0.45 -4.33
C LYS A 113 16.51 1.63 -5.09
N ILE A 114 16.40 1.55 -6.40
CA ILE A 114 15.76 2.59 -7.21
C ILE A 114 14.28 2.71 -6.87
N LEU A 115 13.58 1.59 -6.70
CA LEU A 115 12.18 1.58 -6.29
C LEU A 115 12.00 2.22 -4.92
N GLU A 116 12.82 1.88 -3.94
CA GLU A 116 12.75 2.42 -2.58
C GLU A 116 13.05 3.92 -2.52
N GLU A 117 14.05 4.39 -3.24
CA GLU A 117 14.50 5.78 -3.17
C GLU A 117 13.65 6.73 -4.03
N LYS A 118 13.13 6.27 -5.16
CA LYS A 118 12.52 7.13 -6.18
C LYS A 118 11.04 6.87 -6.43
N ILE A 119 10.57 5.66 -6.27
CA ILE A 119 9.19 5.27 -6.61
C ILE A 119 8.32 5.18 -5.36
N ARG A 120 8.75 4.46 -4.33
CA ARG A 120 7.95 4.24 -3.11
C ARG A 120 7.52 5.54 -2.43
N PRO A 121 8.36 6.58 -2.28
CA PRO A 121 7.92 7.84 -1.68
C PRO A 121 6.79 8.52 -2.46
N ALA A 122 6.85 8.50 -3.78
CA ALA A 122 5.81 9.07 -4.64
C ALA A 122 4.50 8.29 -4.56
N VAL A 123 4.59 6.96 -4.57
CA VAL A 123 3.44 6.05 -4.46
C VAL A 123 2.78 6.15 -3.07
N ALA A 124 3.56 6.33 -2.01
CA ALA A 124 3.06 6.52 -0.65
C ALA A 124 2.22 7.80 -0.52
N LYS A 125 2.58 8.86 -1.22
CA LYS A 125 1.74 10.08 -1.28
C LYS A 125 0.35 9.79 -1.82
N ASP A 126 0.25 8.89 -2.77
CA ASP A 126 -1.01 8.46 -3.40
C ASP A 126 -1.74 7.37 -2.59
N GLY A 127 -1.23 7.00 -1.42
CA GLY A 127 -1.86 6.04 -0.53
C GLY A 127 -1.60 4.57 -0.88
N GLY A 128 -0.55 4.28 -1.63
CA GLY A 128 -0.20 2.94 -2.06
C GLY A 128 1.26 2.58 -1.81
N ASP A 129 1.66 1.45 -2.33
CA ASP A 129 3.05 0.97 -2.34
C ASP A 129 3.32 0.11 -3.57
N ILE A 130 4.61 -0.09 -3.83
CA ILE A 130 5.10 -0.96 -4.89
C ILE A 130 6.18 -1.87 -4.32
N LYS A 131 6.08 -3.17 -4.60
CA LYS A 131 7.06 -4.17 -4.18
C LYS A 131 7.67 -4.88 -5.38
N PHE A 132 8.99 -5.07 -5.33
CA PHE A 132 9.70 -5.91 -6.28
C PHE A 132 9.34 -7.39 -6.06
N LYS A 133 9.09 -8.11 -7.15
CA LYS A 133 8.79 -9.56 -7.12
C LYS A 133 9.86 -10.39 -7.82
N GLU A 134 10.18 -10.07 -9.05
CA GLU A 134 11.12 -10.87 -9.85
C GLU A 134 11.77 -10.03 -10.95
N PHE A 135 12.99 -10.37 -11.30
CA PHE A 135 13.65 -9.91 -12.51
C PHE A 135 14.14 -11.11 -13.33
N LYS A 136 13.69 -11.20 -14.55
CA LYS A 136 14.09 -12.27 -15.46
C LYS A 136 14.03 -11.80 -16.91
N ASP A 137 15.11 -12.10 -17.67
CA ASP A 137 15.20 -11.79 -19.11
C ASP A 137 14.87 -10.32 -19.47
N GLY A 138 15.29 -9.39 -18.63
CA GLY A 138 15.04 -7.96 -18.81
C GLY A 138 13.63 -7.50 -18.37
N VAL A 139 12.80 -8.40 -17.87
CA VAL A 139 11.45 -8.11 -17.37
C VAL A 139 11.44 -8.03 -15.84
N VAL A 140 11.02 -6.88 -15.33
CA VAL A 140 10.82 -6.65 -13.88
C VAL A 140 9.36 -6.84 -13.54
N LYS A 141 9.09 -7.74 -12.59
CA LYS A 141 7.74 -7.92 -12.03
C LYS A 141 7.63 -7.16 -10.73
N VAL A 142 6.61 -6.34 -10.63
CA VAL A 142 6.28 -5.56 -9.43
C VAL A 142 4.85 -5.81 -8.99
N GLN A 143 4.60 -5.68 -7.69
CA GLN A 143 3.26 -5.74 -7.12
C GLN A 143 2.85 -4.36 -6.62
N LEU A 144 1.70 -3.89 -7.07
CA LEU A 144 1.09 -2.65 -6.60
C LEU A 144 0.13 -2.95 -5.45
N GLN A 145 0.16 -2.11 -4.42
CA GLN A 145 -0.66 -2.25 -3.21
C GLN A 145 -1.40 -0.96 -2.87
N GLY A 146 -2.42 -1.07 -2.02
CA GLY A 146 -3.19 0.08 -1.56
C GLY A 146 -4.00 0.72 -2.69
N SER A 147 -4.00 2.05 -2.75
CA SER A 147 -4.74 2.82 -3.75
C SER A 147 -4.27 2.56 -5.19
N CYS A 148 -3.03 2.11 -5.37
CA CYS A 148 -2.45 1.81 -6.68
C CYS A 148 -2.93 0.48 -7.25
N SER A 149 -3.44 -0.42 -6.41
CA SER A 149 -4.03 -1.68 -6.86
C SER A 149 -5.46 -1.48 -7.36
N GLY A 150 -5.84 -2.18 -8.42
CA GLY A 150 -7.22 -2.20 -8.92
C GLY A 150 -7.70 -0.94 -9.64
N CYS A 151 -6.87 0.08 -9.85
CA CYS A 151 -7.19 1.26 -10.65
C CYS A 151 -6.49 1.18 -12.00
N PRO A 152 -7.20 0.87 -13.11
CA PRO A 152 -6.55 0.63 -14.42
C PRO A 152 -5.74 1.81 -14.94
N SER A 153 -6.25 3.03 -14.78
CA SER A 153 -5.58 4.24 -15.26
C SER A 153 -4.29 4.55 -14.47
N SER A 154 -4.35 4.47 -13.14
CA SER A 154 -3.19 4.69 -12.27
C SER A 154 -2.14 3.59 -12.45
N THR A 155 -2.57 2.35 -12.60
CA THR A 155 -1.68 1.20 -12.83
C THR A 155 -0.88 1.36 -14.11
N MET A 156 -1.51 1.75 -15.22
CA MET A 156 -0.82 1.95 -16.50
C MET A 156 0.18 3.11 -16.43
N THR A 157 -0.21 4.24 -15.87
CA THR A 157 0.65 5.42 -15.74
C THR A 157 1.86 5.12 -14.84
N LEU A 158 1.63 4.47 -13.71
CA LEU A 158 2.69 4.10 -12.79
C LEU A 158 3.65 3.07 -13.40
N LYS A 159 3.12 2.04 -14.03
CA LYS A 159 3.92 1.04 -14.75
C LYS A 159 4.85 1.69 -15.78
N GLN A 160 4.32 2.59 -16.60
CA GLN A 160 5.09 3.29 -17.61
C GLN A 160 6.17 4.19 -16.99
N GLY A 161 5.85 4.90 -15.93
CA GLY A 161 6.80 5.73 -15.21
C GLY A 161 7.93 4.92 -14.57
N VAL A 162 7.61 3.81 -13.94
CA VAL A 162 8.58 2.89 -13.35
C VAL A 162 9.48 2.28 -14.42
N GLN A 163 8.89 1.83 -15.54
CA GLN A 163 9.64 1.27 -16.66
C GLN A 163 10.62 2.28 -17.23
N ASN A 164 10.20 3.50 -17.50
CA ASN A 164 11.05 4.56 -18.02
C ASN A 164 12.21 4.87 -17.07
N LEU A 165 11.94 4.93 -15.78
CA LEU A 165 12.95 5.20 -14.76
C LEU A 165 13.97 4.07 -14.67
N LEU A 166 13.53 2.83 -14.57
CA LEU A 166 14.41 1.67 -14.48
C LEU A 166 15.25 1.49 -15.75
N CYS A 167 14.65 1.65 -16.92
CA CYS A 167 15.39 1.57 -18.19
C CYS A 167 16.43 2.69 -18.33
N HIS A 168 16.18 3.85 -17.74
CA HIS A 168 17.14 4.96 -17.74
C HIS A 168 18.39 4.66 -16.91
N TYR A 169 18.20 4.10 -15.70
CA TYR A 169 19.31 3.78 -14.78
C TYR A 169 19.96 2.42 -15.05
N LEU A 170 19.21 1.46 -15.55
CA LEU A 170 19.62 0.08 -15.75
C LEU A 170 19.32 -0.36 -17.19
N PRO A 171 20.30 -0.36 -18.08
CA PRO A 171 20.11 -0.76 -19.48
C PRO A 171 19.64 -2.22 -19.65
N GLU A 172 19.86 -3.05 -18.65
CA GLU A 172 19.44 -4.46 -18.61
C GLU A 172 17.93 -4.63 -18.47
N VAL A 173 17.23 -3.60 -17.94
CA VAL A 173 15.77 -3.59 -17.82
C VAL A 173 15.16 -3.18 -19.16
N LYS A 174 14.27 -4.03 -19.68
CA LYS A 174 13.55 -3.81 -20.94
C LYS A 174 12.10 -3.47 -20.73
N GLU A 175 11.47 -4.10 -19.76
CA GLU A 175 10.04 -3.96 -19.49
C GLU A 175 9.76 -4.11 -17.98
N VAL A 176 8.67 -3.44 -17.54
CA VAL A 176 8.09 -3.61 -16.20
C VAL A 176 6.66 -4.09 -16.34
N ILE A 177 6.31 -5.12 -15.63
CA ILE A 177 4.93 -5.64 -15.56
C ILE A 177 4.43 -5.64 -14.11
N ALA A 178 3.17 -5.32 -13.95
CA ALA A 178 2.47 -5.41 -12.67
C ALA A 178 1.79 -6.78 -12.54
N VAL A 179 1.99 -7.42 -11.41
CA VAL A 179 1.39 -8.73 -11.08
C VAL A 179 0.44 -8.63 -9.90
#